data_36781e7a8664c8dc01ff59ae8f801c70
#
_entry.id   36781e7a8664c8dc01ff59ae8f801c70
#
_cell.length_a   1.000
_cell.length_b   1.000
_cell.length_c   1.000
_cell.angle_alpha   90.00
_cell.angle_beta   90.00
_cell.angle_gamma   90.00
#
_symmetry.space_group_name_H-M   'P 1'
#
loop_
_entity.id
_entity.type
_entity.pdbx_description
1 polymer ?
#
loop_
_entity_poly.entity_id
_entity_poly.type
_entity_poly.pdbx_seq_one_letter_code
_entity_poly.pdbx_strand_id
1 'polypeptide(L)'
;MRIARVSLGAVARGMTQRDDVAAAQPEPSGRRAEAPAAGRVYLRPPERADRAEFVSLMRVSRAFHRPWATAPTDDEAFDAYLVDSRRPDFEAMLVCRREDRSILGFFNLSHITRGSLQSAYLGYAIGSTFAGQGYMREGIELVLRDAFLTLRLHRIEANIQPGNQASIALARGAGFSREGFSPRYLKIGGRWRDHERWAVLAEDWRAHAEKLGLPFEA
;
A
#
# COMPACT_ATOMS: atom_id res chain seq x y z
N MET A 1 26.42 16.35 8.12
CA MET A 1 26.69 15.60 6.88
C MET A 1 25.35 15.33 6.21
N ARG A 2 25.02 16.11 5.16
CA ARG A 2 23.70 16.15 4.51
C ARG A 2 23.49 14.86 3.72
N ILE A 3 22.42 14.12 3.99
CA ILE A 3 22.02 12.94 3.23
C ILE A 3 21.19 13.42 2.05
N ALA A 4 21.68 13.08 0.86
CA ALA A 4 21.17 13.52 -0.43
C ALA A 4 19.79 12.92 -0.72
N ARG A 5 18.87 13.81 -1.10
CA ARG A 5 17.64 13.49 -1.84
C ARG A 5 18.02 12.86 -3.19
N VAL A 6 17.53 11.68 -3.47
CA VAL A 6 17.55 11.15 -4.84
C VAL A 6 16.26 11.62 -5.52
N SER A 7 16.40 12.71 -6.24
CA SER A 7 15.44 13.19 -7.23
C SER A 7 15.74 12.48 -8.55
N LEU A 8 14.84 11.69 -9.07
CA LEU A 8 14.85 11.31 -10.48
C LEU A 8 14.01 12.34 -11.25
N GLY A 9 14.70 13.34 -11.76
CA GLY A 9 14.13 14.32 -12.67
C GLY A 9 15.07 14.56 -13.84
N ALA A 10 14.46 14.63 -15.00
CA ALA A 10 14.89 15.24 -16.25
C ALA A 10 15.43 14.34 -17.33
N VAL A 11 14.59 14.08 -18.34
CA VAL A 11 14.98 14.20 -19.75
C VAL A 11 13.79 14.69 -20.59
N ALA A 12 14.11 15.67 -21.43
CA ALA A 12 13.47 16.16 -22.65
C ALA A 12 12.41 17.27 -22.54
N ARG A 13 12.89 18.47 -22.84
CA ARG A 13 12.10 19.57 -23.40
C ARG A 13 11.83 19.29 -24.89
N GLY A 14 10.61 19.59 -25.31
CA GLY A 14 10.35 19.83 -26.72
C GLY A 14 8.90 19.64 -27.14
N MET A 15 8.33 20.77 -27.40
CA MET A 15 7.20 21.09 -28.31
C MET A 15 5.82 21.31 -27.70
N THR A 16 5.51 22.59 -27.76
CA THR A 16 4.20 23.24 -27.60
C THR A 16 3.14 22.68 -28.55
N GLN A 17 1.99 22.30 -27.98
CA GLN A 17 0.71 22.65 -28.60
C GLN A 17 -0.36 22.73 -27.51
N ARG A 18 -0.99 23.89 -27.43
CA ARG A 18 -2.13 24.18 -26.55
C ARG A 18 -3.34 23.54 -27.17
N ASP A 19 -4.05 22.72 -26.39
CA ASP A 19 -5.49 22.57 -26.52
C ASP A 19 -6.06 22.53 -25.11
N ASP A 20 -6.74 23.62 -24.77
CA ASP A 20 -7.46 23.80 -23.51
C ASP A 20 -8.66 22.84 -23.50
N VAL A 21 -8.52 21.71 -22.86
CA VAL A 21 -9.66 20.95 -22.34
C VAL A 21 -9.53 20.98 -20.82
N ALA A 22 -10.30 21.86 -20.19
CA ALA A 22 -10.47 21.91 -18.75
C ALA A 22 -11.08 20.57 -18.29
N ALA A 23 -10.21 19.63 -17.93
CA ALA A 23 -10.61 18.43 -17.18
C ALA A 23 -10.94 18.87 -15.76
N ALA A 24 -12.23 18.83 -15.40
CA ALA A 24 -12.70 19.01 -14.04
C ALA A 24 -11.93 18.07 -13.12
N GLN A 25 -11.20 18.64 -12.16
CA GLN A 25 -10.58 17.89 -11.09
C GLN A 25 -11.69 17.25 -10.25
N PRO A 26 -11.67 15.94 -9.99
CA PRO A 26 -12.61 15.35 -9.05
C PRO A 26 -12.31 15.94 -7.67
N GLU A 27 -13.32 16.54 -7.07
CA GLU A 27 -13.31 16.94 -5.66
C GLU A 27 -12.84 15.77 -4.80
N PRO A 28 -12.09 16.02 -3.69
CA PRO A 28 -11.73 14.97 -2.77
C PRO A 28 -13.02 14.39 -2.16
N SER A 29 -13.42 13.22 -2.63
CA SER A 29 -14.65 12.56 -2.20
C SER A 29 -14.51 12.18 -0.72
N GLY A 30 -15.03 13.03 0.14
CA GLY A 30 -15.36 12.69 1.51
C GLY A 30 -16.47 11.64 1.51
N ARG A 31 -16.13 10.45 1.86
CA ARG A 31 -16.79 9.28 2.45
C ARG A 31 -16.25 8.02 1.79
N ARG A 32 -15.24 7.44 2.43
CA ARG A 32 -14.93 6.02 2.19
C ARG A 32 -16.18 5.22 2.55
N ALA A 33 -16.61 4.35 1.64
CA ALA A 33 -17.67 3.39 1.90
C ALA A 33 -17.32 2.63 3.20
N GLU A 34 -18.21 2.65 4.18
CA GLU A 34 -18.09 1.81 5.36
C GLU A 34 -18.01 0.37 4.89
N ALA A 35 -16.89 -0.29 5.22
CA ALA A 35 -16.73 -1.71 4.96
C ALA A 35 -17.85 -2.49 5.64
N PRO A 36 -18.36 -3.60 5.05
CA PRO A 36 -19.38 -4.41 5.68
C PRO A 36 -18.96 -4.81 7.09
N ALA A 37 -19.92 -4.82 8.02
CA ALA A 37 -19.74 -4.97 9.48
C ALA A 37 -19.11 -6.29 9.97
N ALA A 38 -18.62 -7.15 9.09
CA ALA A 38 -18.13 -8.49 9.37
C ALA A 38 -16.61 -8.58 9.20
N GLY A 39 -15.83 -8.04 10.14
CA GLY A 39 -14.37 -8.18 10.17
C GLY A 39 -13.79 -7.51 11.41
N ARG A 40 -12.60 -7.97 11.84
CA ARG A 40 -11.91 -7.44 13.04
C ARG A 40 -11.17 -6.15 12.79
N VAL A 41 -10.97 -5.78 11.52
CA VAL A 41 -10.20 -4.57 11.14
C VAL A 41 -11.01 -3.62 10.27
N TYR A 42 -10.55 -2.38 10.22
CA TYR A 42 -10.98 -1.37 9.26
C TYR A 42 -9.76 -0.56 8.79
N LEU A 43 -9.92 0.12 7.65
CA LEU A 43 -8.89 0.99 7.09
C LEU A 43 -9.29 2.46 7.26
N ARG A 44 -8.31 3.30 7.52
CA ARG A 44 -8.46 4.76 7.50
C ARG A 44 -7.15 5.45 7.10
N PRO A 45 -7.19 6.68 6.59
CA PRO A 45 -5.98 7.46 6.36
C PRO A 45 -5.24 7.75 7.68
N PRO A 46 -3.91 7.93 7.63
CA PRO A 46 -3.15 8.39 8.78
C PRO A 46 -3.43 9.86 9.06
N GLU A 47 -3.45 10.21 10.34
CA GLU A 47 -3.62 11.56 10.84
C GLU A 47 -2.46 11.96 11.76
N ARG A 48 -2.29 13.27 12.01
CA ARG A 48 -1.22 13.76 12.89
C ARG A 48 -1.32 13.20 14.32
N ALA A 49 -2.55 12.95 14.79
CA ALA A 49 -2.80 12.37 16.10
C ALA A 49 -2.25 10.94 16.26
N ASP A 50 -2.06 10.21 15.16
CA ASP A 50 -1.56 8.83 15.16
C ASP A 50 -0.07 8.71 15.45
N ARG A 51 0.69 9.82 15.38
CA ARG A 51 2.15 9.82 15.44
C ARG A 51 2.70 8.98 16.58
N ALA A 52 2.26 9.25 17.80
CA ALA A 52 2.82 8.60 18.99
C ALA A 52 2.63 7.08 18.97
N GLU A 53 1.42 6.63 18.66
CA GLU A 53 1.09 5.20 18.58
C GLU A 53 1.80 4.53 17.42
N PHE A 54 1.71 5.10 16.22
CA PHE A 54 2.33 4.55 15.00
C PHE A 54 3.85 4.43 15.15
N VAL A 55 4.54 5.50 15.55
CA VAL A 55 5.99 5.52 15.71
C VAL A 55 6.44 4.54 16.78
N SER A 56 5.73 4.47 17.91
CA SER A 56 6.02 3.49 18.96
C SER A 56 5.90 2.06 18.43
N LEU A 57 4.81 1.73 17.74
CA LEU A 57 4.56 0.42 17.15
C LEU A 57 5.62 0.03 16.12
N MET A 58 5.97 0.94 15.21
CA MET A 58 6.98 0.68 14.17
C MET A 58 8.38 0.57 14.75
N ARG A 59 8.68 1.33 15.80
CA ARG A 59 9.98 1.28 16.49
C ARG A 59 10.21 -0.07 17.16
N VAL A 60 9.27 -0.59 17.92
CA VAL A 60 9.38 -1.91 18.55
C VAL A 60 9.40 -3.04 17.54
N SER A 61 8.80 -2.82 16.37
CA SER A 61 8.73 -3.80 15.29
C SER A 61 9.92 -3.76 14.32
N ARG A 62 10.88 -2.85 14.53
CA ARG A 62 12.01 -2.62 13.61
C ARG A 62 12.83 -3.87 13.30
N ALA A 63 13.09 -4.70 14.32
CA ALA A 63 13.83 -5.94 14.15
C ALA A 63 13.05 -6.98 13.33
N PHE A 64 11.73 -7.04 13.54
CA PHE A 64 10.81 -7.89 12.81
C PHE A 64 10.68 -7.50 11.32
N HIS A 65 10.67 -6.19 11.03
CA HIS A 65 10.60 -5.70 9.64
C HIS A 65 11.90 -5.92 8.86
N ARG A 66 13.05 -6.01 9.53
CA ARG A 66 14.33 -6.27 8.84
C ARG A 66 14.42 -7.73 8.38
N PRO A 67 14.95 -7.99 7.19
CA PRO A 67 15.50 -7.08 6.19
C PRO A 67 14.44 -6.64 5.13
N TRP A 68 13.17 -6.87 5.36
CA TRP A 68 12.10 -6.87 4.35
C TRP A 68 11.61 -5.47 3.98
N ALA A 69 11.44 -4.60 4.97
CA ALA A 69 10.86 -3.28 4.80
C ALA A 69 11.49 -2.25 5.74
N THR A 70 11.27 -0.97 5.43
CA THR A 70 11.60 0.16 6.29
C THR A 70 10.33 0.95 6.54
N ALA A 71 9.85 0.94 7.78
CA ALA A 71 8.73 1.76 8.23
C ALA A 71 9.23 3.05 8.92
N PRO A 72 8.42 4.13 9.00
CA PRO A 72 8.73 5.30 9.81
C PRO A 72 8.88 4.92 11.30
N THR A 73 10.03 5.23 11.92
CA THR A 73 10.32 4.86 13.32
C THR A 73 10.65 6.06 14.21
N ASP A 74 10.49 7.27 13.69
CA ASP A 74 10.64 8.54 14.39
C ASP A 74 9.64 9.57 13.86
N ASP A 75 9.55 10.69 14.55
CA ASP A 75 8.55 11.72 14.27
C ASP A 75 8.77 12.38 12.90
N GLU A 76 10.04 12.61 12.51
CA GLU A 76 10.39 13.22 11.22
C GLU A 76 9.96 12.30 10.06
N ALA A 77 10.24 11.01 10.17
CA ALA A 77 9.84 10.03 9.17
C ALA A 77 8.31 9.88 9.08
N PHE A 78 7.60 9.99 10.21
CA PHE A 78 6.14 9.97 10.21
C PHE A 78 5.55 11.24 9.59
N ASP A 79 6.12 12.43 9.86
CA ASP A 79 5.68 13.67 9.23
C ASP A 79 5.90 13.63 7.71
N ALA A 80 7.03 13.06 7.25
CA ALA A 80 7.27 12.83 5.83
C ALA A 80 6.24 11.86 5.22
N TYR A 81 5.88 10.80 5.94
CA TYR A 81 4.84 9.86 5.54
C TYR A 81 3.46 10.54 5.41
N LEU A 82 3.11 11.45 6.33
CA LEU A 82 1.88 12.27 6.23
C LEU A 82 1.90 13.23 5.03
N VAL A 83 3.05 13.76 4.66
CA VAL A 83 3.20 14.58 3.45
C VAL A 83 2.98 13.73 2.20
N ASP A 84 3.61 12.55 2.13
CA ASP A 84 3.45 11.62 1.02
C ASP A 84 2.00 11.14 0.89
N SER A 85 1.28 10.93 2.00
CA SER A 85 -0.12 10.48 1.99
C SER A 85 -1.11 11.46 1.35
N ARG A 86 -0.67 12.70 1.06
CA ARG A 86 -1.47 13.73 0.39
C ARG A 86 -1.20 13.81 -1.12
N ARG A 87 -0.28 13.01 -1.61
CA ARG A 87 0.07 13.01 -3.04
C ARG A 87 -0.99 12.27 -3.83
N PRO A 88 -1.31 12.72 -5.06
CA PRO A 88 -2.34 12.07 -5.88
C PRO A 88 -1.95 10.68 -6.38
N ASP A 89 -0.66 10.34 -6.34
CA ASP A 89 -0.11 9.05 -6.74
C ASP A 89 0.19 8.11 -5.56
N PHE A 90 -0.35 8.46 -4.37
CA PHE A 90 -0.09 7.71 -3.14
C PHE A 90 -1.34 7.62 -2.24
N GLU A 91 -1.71 6.44 -1.83
CA GLU A 91 -2.82 6.19 -0.90
C GLU A 91 -2.28 5.47 0.33
N ALA A 92 -2.32 6.15 1.48
CA ALA A 92 -1.88 5.60 2.76
C ALA A 92 -3.09 5.15 3.59
N MET A 93 -3.03 3.93 4.13
CA MET A 93 -4.10 3.33 4.91
C MET A 93 -3.54 2.69 6.18
N LEU A 94 -3.97 3.15 7.35
CA LEU A 94 -3.73 2.43 8.61
C LEU A 94 -4.71 1.28 8.72
N VAL A 95 -4.21 0.13 9.19
CA VAL A 95 -5.02 -1.02 9.60
C VAL A 95 -5.32 -0.85 11.08
N CYS A 96 -6.57 -0.67 11.43
CA CYS A 96 -7.01 -0.47 12.81
C CYS A 96 -7.92 -1.61 13.27
N ARG A 97 -7.75 -2.04 14.52
CA ARG A 97 -8.63 -3.03 15.14
C ARG A 97 -9.96 -2.39 15.51
N ARG A 98 -11.07 -3.06 15.24
CA ARG A 98 -12.41 -2.51 15.54
C ARG A 98 -12.70 -2.44 17.03
N GLU A 99 -12.20 -3.40 17.80
CA GLU A 99 -12.48 -3.56 19.23
C GLU A 99 -12.04 -2.33 20.06
N ASP A 100 -10.82 -1.85 19.84
CA ASP A 100 -10.20 -0.81 20.65
C ASP A 100 -9.59 0.33 19.82
N ARG A 101 -9.74 0.28 18.50
CA ARG A 101 -9.23 1.26 17.53
C ARG A 101 -7.69 1.30 17.43
N SER A 102 -6.98 0.34 18.04
CA SER A 102 -5.52 0.26 18.00
C SER A 102 -5.01 0.17 16.56
N ILE A 103 -3.90 0.84 16.29
CA ILE A 103 -3.16 0.72 15.02
C ILE A 103 -2.41 -0.61 15.03
N LEU A 104 -2.70 -1.47 14.05
CA LEU A 104 -2.06 -2.77 13.89
C LEU A 104 -0.90 -2.73 12.90
N GLY A 105 -1.00 -1.87 11.89
CA GLY A 105 -0.06 -1.76 10.79
C GLY A 105 -0.56 -0.81 9.71
N PHE A 106 -0.03 -0.94 8.50
CA PHE A 106 -0.44 -0.09 7.38
C PHE A 106 -0.34 -0.81 6.03
N PHE A 107 -1.09 -0.30 5.06
CA PHE A 107 -0.92 -0.53 3.64
C PHE A 107 -0.70 0.79 2.92
N ASN A 108 0.07 0.76 1.84
CA ASN A 108 0.26 1.88 0.94
C ASN A 108 0.06 1.41 -0.49
N LEU A 109 -0.72 2.16 -1.26
CA LEU A 109 -0.68 2.09 -2.71
C LEU A 109 0.19 3.27 -3.19
N SER A 110 1.28 2.98 -3.86
CA SER A 110 2.23 3.98 -4.34
C SER A 110 2.39 3.92 -5.85
N HIS A 111 2.87 5.03 -6.45
CA HIS A 111 3.01 5.14 -7.90
C HIS A 111 1.70 4.80 -8.61
N ILE A 112 0.59 5.35 -8.11
CA ILE A 112 -0.72 5.18 -8.74
C ILE A 112 -0.64 5.83 -10.13
N THR A 113 -0.66 4.98 -11.15
CA THR A 113 -0.56 5.38 -12.54
C THR A 113 -1.90 5.19 -13.21
N ARG A 114 -2.39 6.24 -13.88
CA ARG A 114 -3.65 6.25 -14.62
C ARG A 114 -3.42 5.99 -16.11
N GLY A 115 -4.38 6.31 -16.92
CA GLY A 115 -4.34 6.08 -18.38
C GLY A 115 -4.42 4.60 -18.71
N SER A 116 -3.57 4.11 -19.60
CA SER A 116 -3.59 2.71 -20.04
C SER A 116 -3.03 1.70 -19.05
N LEU A 117 -2.29 2.13 -18.01
CA LEU A 117 -1.75 1.23 -16.99
C LEU A 117 -2.74 0.93 -15.86
N GLN A 118 -3.45 1.94 -15.34
CA GLN A 118 -4.39 1.79 -14.21
C GLN A 118 -3.83 0.90 -13.09
N SER A 119 -2.61 1.18 -12.62
CA SER A 119 -1.88 0.30 -11.70
C SER A 119 -1.29 1.05 -10.51
N ALA A 120 -0.96 0.29 -9.44
CA ALA A 120 -0.20 0.77 -8.29
C ALA A 120 0.66 -0.34 -7.68
N TYR A 121 1.70 0.06 -6.93
CA TYR A 121 2.46 -0.85 -6.07
C TYR A 121 1.87 -0.89 -4.68
N LEU A 122 1.71 -2.10 -4.14
CA LEU A 122 1.25 -2.37 -2.78
C LEU A 122 2.45 -2.61 -1.86
N GLY A 123 2.59 -1.75 -0.85
CA GLY A 123 3.52 -1.93 0.26
C GLY A 123 2.77 -2.06 1.57
N TYR A 124 3.31 -2.81 2.55
CA TYR A 124 2.66 -3.00 3.84
C TYR A 124 3.63 -3.43 4.95
N ALA A 125 3.23 -3.14 6.18
CA ALA A 125 3.86 -3.71 7.37
C ALA A 125 2.83 -3.85 8.50
N ILE A 126 3.07 -4.82 9.38
CA ILE A 126 2.29 -5.05 10.59
C ILE A 126 3.18 -4.89 11.83
N GLY A 127 2.62 -4.39 12.94
CA GLY A 127 3.29 -4.42 14.22
C GLY A 127 3.62 -5.86 14.65
N SER A 128 4.84 -6.08 15.15
CA SER A 128 5.34 -7.42 15.51
C SER A 128 4.44 -8.15 16.51
N THR A 129 3.81 -7.41 17.42
CA THR A 129 2.87 -7.93 18.42
C THR A 129 1.55 -8.45 17.85
N PHE A 130 1.22 -8.05 16.62
CA PHE A 130 -0.01 -8.42 15.93
C PHE A 130 0.23 -9.39 14.77
N ALA A 131 1.48 -9.77 14.53
CA ALA A 131 1.84 -10.68 13.45
C ALA A 131 1.25 -12.09 13.66
N GLY A 132 0.94 -12.79 12.57
CA GLY A 132 0.44 -14.18 12.62
C GLY A 132 -1.03 -14.33 13.06
N GLN A 133 -1.74 -13.25 13.40
CA GLN A 133 -3.12 -13.28 13.91
C GLN A 133 -4.20 -13.11 12.83
N GLY A 134 -3.80 -13.03 11.56
CA GLY A 134 -4.73 -12.94 10.42
C GLY A 134 -5.20 -11.52 10.08
N TYR A 135 -4.85 -10.50 10.84
CA TYR A 135 -5.28 -9.11 10.60
C TYR A 135 -4.89 -8.58 9.22
N MET A 136 -3.67 -8.87 8.74
CA MET A 136 -3.24 -8.43 7.42
C MET A 136 -3.99 -9.13 6.29
N ARG A 137 -4.47 -10.35 6.50
CA ARG A 137 -5.33 -11.05 5.54
C ARG A 137 -6.68 -10.35 5.40
N GLU A 138 -7.29 -9.94 6.51
CA GLU A 138 -8.53 -9.15 6.46
C GLU A 138 -8.28 -7.76 5.85
N GLY A 139 -7.15 -7.12 6.22
CA GLY A 139 -6.79 -5.80 5.73
C GLY A 139 -6.52 -5.74 4.23
N ILE A 140 -5.82 -6.75 3.66
CA ILE A 140 -5.48 -6.75 2.23
C ILE A 140 -6.74 -6.87 1.36
N GLU A 141 -7.77 -7.60 1.81
CA GLU A 141 -9.04 -7.68 1.09
C GLU A 141 -9.73 -6.31 1.03
N LEU A 142 -9.70 -5.55 2.12
CA LEU A 142 -10.25 -4.20 2.15
C LEU A 142 -9.48 -3.25 1.22
N VAL A 143 -8.15 -3.38 1.18
CA VAL A 143 -7.29 -2.58 0.28
C VAL A 143 -7.58 -2.91 -1.18
N LEU A 144 -7.66 -4.19 -1.54
CA LEU A 144 -7.94 -4.60 -2.92
C LEU A 144 -9.34 -4.15 -3.36
N ARG A 145 -10.32 -4.26 -2.46
CA ARG A 145 -11.66 -3.73 -2.71
C ARG A 145 -11.63 -2.23 -3.01
N ASP A 146 -10.96 -1.43 -2.18
CA ASP A 146 -10.80 0.01 -2.39
C ASP A 146 -10.05 0.31 -3.70
N ALA A 147 -8.97 -0.40 -3.97
CA ALA A 147 -8.17 -0.24 -5.18
C ALA A 147 -8.98 -0.49 -6.46
N PHE A 148 -9.78 -1.56 -6.49
CA PHE A 148 -10.50 -1.96 -7.71
C PHE A 148 -11.87 -1.30 -7.86
N LEU A 149 -12.61 -1.08 -6.76
CA LEU A 149 -13.96 -0.51 -6.82
C LEU A 149 -13.97 1.02 -6.68
N THR A 150 -13.20 1.57 -5.74
CA THR A 150 -13.18 3.02 -5.47
C THR A 150 -12.17 3.73 -6.37
N LEU A 151 -10.91 3.29 -6.34
CA LEU A 151 -9.85 3.88 -7.14
C LEU A 151 -9.90 3.45 -8.62
N ARG A 152 -10.70 2.41 -8.96
CA ARG A 152 -10.86 1.88 -10.31
C ARG A 152 -9.53 1.55 -10.99
N LEU A 153 -8.61 0.99 -10.23
CA LEU A 153 -7.38 0.45 -10.78
C LEU A 153 -7.66 -0.90 -11.45
N HIS A 154 -6.84 -1.25 -12.42
CA HIS A 154 -6.92 -2.55 -13.10
C HIS A 154 -5.94 -3.55 -12.50
N ARG A 155 -4.80 -3.07 -11.97
CA ARG A 155 -3.69 -3.93 -11.56
C ARG A 155 -3.06 -3.44 -10.25
N ILE A 156 -2.82 -4.36 -9.32
CA ILE A 156 -2.03 -4.13 -8.12
C ILE A 156 -0.81 -5.04 -8.13
N GLU A 157 0.37 -4.47 -7.90
CA GLU A 157 1.64 -5.19 -7.85
C GLU A 157 2.23 -5.19 -6.45
N ALA A 158 2.82 -6.32 -6.06
CA ALA A 158 3.59 -6.45 -4.82
C ALA A 158 4.99 -6.99 -5.15
N ASN A 159 6.03 -6.25 -4.74
CA ASN A 159 7.40 -6.65 -4.92
C ASN A 159 7.92 -7.24 -3.61
N ILE A 160 8.13 -8.55 -3.56
CA ILE A 160 8.40 -9.30 -2.32
C ILE A 160 9.79 -9.95 -2.39
N GLN A 161 10.62 -9.73 -1.38
CA GLN A 161 11.92 -10.42 -1.29
C GLN A 161 11.69 -11.93 -1.17
N PRO A 162 12.42 -12.80 -1.89
CA PRO A 162 12.15 -14.25 -1.96
C PRO A 162 12.16 -14.97 -0.61
N GLY A 163 12.91 -14.45 0.37
CA GLY A 163 12.96 -15.00 1.72
C GLY A 163 11.78 -14.61 2.62
N ASN A 164 10.93 -13.66 2.20
CA ASN A 164 9.80 -13.18 3.00
C ASN A 164 8.57 -14.06 2.80
N GLN A 165 8.63 -15.28 3.37
CA GLN A 165 7.58 -16.28 3.20
C GLN A 165 6.21 -15.82 3.74
N ALA A 166 6.19 -14.99 4.78
CA ALA A 166 4.94 -14.44 5.33
C ALA A 166 4.24 -13.52 4.33
N SER A 167 4.99 -12.61 3.68
CA SER A 167 4.45 -11.74 2.63
C SER A 167 4.03 -12.52 1.37
N ILE A 168 4.81 -13.55 0.98
CA ILE A 168 4.46 -14.43 -0.15
C ILE A 168 3.15 -15.17 0.14
N ALA A 169 2.99 -15.72 1.35
CA ALA A 169 1.75 -16.41 1.73
C ALA A 169 0.56 -15.45 1.77
N LEU A 170 0.74 -14.22 2.27
CA LEU A 170 -0.30 -13.20 2.29
C LEU A 170 -0.75 -12.82 0.87
N ALA A 171 0.20 -12.50 -0.03
CA ALA A 171 -0.09 -12.13 -1.41
C ALA A 171 -0.80 -13.28 -2.16
N ARG A 172 -0.28 -14.51 -2.04
CA ARG A 172 -0.91 -15.69 -2.66
C ARG A 172 -2.33 -15.92 -2.14
N GLY A 173 -2.55 -15.77 -0.82
CA GLY A 173 -3.86 -15.92 -0.19
C GLY A 173 -4.87 -14.84 -0.61
N ALA A 174 -4.40 -13.68 -1.07
CA ALA A 174 -5.22 -12.59 -1.60
C ALA A 174 -5.36 -12.62 -3.15
N GLY A 175 -5.00 -13.73 -3.79
CA GLY A 175 -5.19 -13.94 -5.23
C GLY A 175 -4.07 -13.40 -6.12
N PHE A 176 -2.95 -12.93 -5.57
CA PHE A 176 -1.80 -12.53 -6.38
C PHE A 176 -1.13 -13.74 -7.03
N SER A 177 -0.73 -13.58 -8.28
CA SER A 177 0.07 -14.53 -9.07
C SER A 177 1.50 -14.03 -9.19
N ARG A 178 2.48 -14.95 -9.11
CA ARG A 178 3.88 -14.63 -9.33
C ARG A 178 4.17 -14.53 -10.83
N GLU A 179 4.60 -13.35 -11.28
CA GLU A 179 4.88 -13.10 -12.70
C GLU A 179 6.36 -13.11 -13.05
N GLY A 180 7.23 -12.99 -12.07
CA GLY A 180 8.65 -12.96 -12.37
C GLY A 180 9.57 -12.72 -11.19
N PHE A 181 10.83 -12.49 -11.53
CA PHE A 181 11.91 -12.20 -10.58
C PHE A 181 12.78 -11.07 -11.13
N SER A 182 13.16 -10.13 -10.27
CA SER A 182 14.01 -8.99 -10.61
C SER A 182 15.19 -8.95 -9.64
N PRO A 183 16.43 -9.24 -10.12
CA PRO A 183 17.61 -9.18 -9.27
C PRO A 183 17.96 -7.71 -8.94
N ARG A 184 18.37 -7.45 -7.71
CA ARG A 184 18.81 -6.12 -7.23
C ARG A 184 17.84 -5.00 -7.59
N TYR A 185 16.55 -5.23 -7.35
CA TYR A 185 15.46 -4.40 -7.86
C TYR A 185 15.19 -3.17 -6.98
N LEU A 186 15.03 -3.35 -5.67
CA LEU A 186 14.76 -2.26 -4.73
C LEU A 186 15.87 -2.12 -3.69
N LYS A 187 16.16 -0.87 -3.31
CA LYS A 187 17.14 -0.55 -2.27
C LYS A 187 16.46 -0.50 -0.90
N ILE A 188 16.61 -1.57 -0.13
CA ILE A 188 16.04 -1.71 1.21
C ILE A 188 17.16 -1.70 2.25
N GLY A 189 17.07 -0.82 3.25
CA GLY A 189 18.09 -0.69 4.29
C GLY A 189 19.49 -0.40 3.74
N GLY A 190 19.58 0.40 2.68
CA GLY A 190 20.84 0.78 2.05
C GLY A 190 21.42 -0.25 1.06
N ARG A 191 20.80 -1.42 0.87
CA ARG A 191 21.27 -2.48 -0.02
C ARG A 191 20.26 -2.79 -1.11
N TRP A 192 20.71 -3.02 -2.35
CA TRP A 192 19.91 -3.54 -3.44
C TRP A 192 19.51 -4.98 -3.15
N ARG A 193 18.18 -5.28 -3.22
CA ARG A 193 17.59 -6.57 -2.90
C ARG A 193 16.86 -7.13 -4.09
N ASP A 194 16.93 -8.45 -4.21
CA ASP A 194 16.16 -9.20 -5.20
C ASP A 194 14.69 -9.26 -4.78
N HIS A 195 13.79 -9.21 -5.76
CA HIS A 195 12.36 -9.29 -5.53
C HIS A 195 11.68 -10.23 -6.51
N GLU A 196 10.75 -11.01 -6.01
CA GLU A 196 9.70 -11.63 -6.82
C GLU A 196 8.65 -10.57 -7.13
N ARG A 197 8.17 -10.57 -8.36
CA ARG A 197 7.08 -9.69 -8.78
C ARG A 197 5.78 -10.47 -8.74
N TRP A 198 4.87 -9.99 -7.92
CA TRP A 198 3.53 -10.53 -7.74
C TRP A 198 2.52 -9.51 -8.20
N ALA A 199 1.42 -9.96 -8.84
CA ALA A 199 0.35 -9.08 -9.27
C ALA A 199 -1.01 -9.75 -9.16
N VAL A 200 -2.05 -8.91 -9.02
CA VAL A 200 -3.45 -9.31 -9.13
C VAL A 200 -4.18 -8.31 -10.02
N LEU A 201 -5.02 -8.81 -10.92
CA LEU A 201 -5.87 -8.01 -11.78
C LEU A 201 -7.28 -7.88 -11.19
N ALA A 202 -8.00 -6.83 -11.56
CA ALA A 202 -9.35 -6.56 -11.03
C ALA A 202 -10.32 -7.72 -11.31
N GLU A 203 -10.27 -8.32 -12.49
CA GLU A 203 -11.09 -9.46 -12.88
C GLU A 203 -10.73 -10.74 -12.11
N ASP A 204 -9.43 -11.00 -11.89
CA ASP A 204 -8.95 -12.15 -11.13
C ASP A 204 -9.34 -12.02 -9.65
N TRP A 205 -9.23 -10.81 -9.10
CA TRP A 205 -9.67 -10.53 -7.73
C TRP A 205 -11.18 -10.73 -7.56
N ARG A 206 -12.01 -10.29 -8.51
CA ARG A 206 -13.47 -10.52 -8.46
C ARG A 206 -13.78 -12.01 -8.41
N ALA A 207 -13.18 -12.79 -9.33
CA ALA A 207 -13.38 -14.24 -9.36
C ALA A 207 -12.87 -14.93 -8.08
N HIS A 208 -11.82 -14.39 -7.44
CA HIS A 208 -11.30 -14.87 -6.16
C HIS A 208 -12.25 -14.52 -5.01
N ALA A 209 -12.74 -13.30 -4.95
CA ALA A 209 -13.68 -12.81 -3.95
C ALA A 209 -15.02 -13.59 -3.99
N GLU A 210 -15.55 -13.87 -5.18
CA GLU A 210 -16.73 -14.71 -5.37
C GLU A 210 -16.55 -16.12 -4.77
N LYS A 211 -15.42 -16.77 -5.03
CA LYS A 211 -15.10 -18.09 -4.47
C LYS A 211 -15.01 -18.08 -2.95
N LEU A 212 -14.62 -16.97 -2.35
CA LEU A 212 -14.54 -16.81 -0.90
C LEU A 212 -15.82 -16.28 -0.26
N GLY A 213 -16.86 -15.98 -1.05
CA GLY A 213 -18.11 -15.37 -0.56
C GLY A 213 -17.92 -13.97 0.02
N LEU A 214 -16.88 -13.25 -0.42
CA LEU A 214 -16.61 -11.89 0.01
C LEU A 214 -17.54 -10.90 -0.73
N PRO A 215 -18.11 -9.89 -0.06
CA PRO A 215 -18.94 -8.88 -0.71
C PRO A 215 -18.05 -7.99 -1.61
N PHE A 216 -18.36 -7.95 -2.91
CA PHE A 216 -17.65 -7.14 -3.92
C PHE A 216 -18.57 -6.15 -4.65
N GLU A 217 -19.83 -6.01 -4.24
CA GLU A 217 -20.73 -4.96 -4.74
C GLU A 217 -20.34 -3.59 -4.15
N ALA A 218 -20.40 -2.56 -5.02
CA ALA A 218 -20.06 -1.18 -4.68
C ALA A 218 -21.21 -0.45 -4.00
#